data_cef5e48e3a76bc9342d7e9070cfd2fbc
#
_entry.id   cef5e48e3a76bc9342d7e9070cfd2fbc
#
_cell.length_a   1.000
_cell.length_b   1.000
_cell.length_c   1.000
_cell.angle_alpha   90.00
_cell.angle_beta   90.00
_cell.angle_gamma   90.00
#
_symmetry.space_group_name_H-M   'P 1'
#
loop_
_entity.id
_entity.type
_entity.pdbx_description
1 polymer ?
#
loop_
_entity_poly.entity_id
_entity_poly.type
_entity_poly.pdbx_seq_one_letter_code
_entity_poly.pdbx_strand_id
1 'polypeptide(L)'
;MTTLSGAPLAGQVRFAVLTPDGRLIIHSAPGRASDTEWGPYQEQLWAAVRAEVDPHGGDINGIELHNGMRAKLADAAMAATTPGHYLPNPVASVVLASLGPPPTARHGTVAIVGTEDDQGRTTSLTTHQLELINHVYRLATQTPQ
;
A
#
# COMPACT_ATOMS: atom_id res chain seq x y z
N MET A 1 14.03 0.28 -13.14
CA MET A 1 14.25 -0.16 -11.75
C MET A 1 13.88 0.93 -10.78
N THR A 2 13.16 0.57 -9.75
CA THR A 2 12.77 1.53 -8.72
C THR A 2 13.94 1.78 -7.78
N THR A 3 14.26 3.05 -7.53
CA THR A 3 15.25 3.38 -6.53
C THR A 3 14.55 3.68 -5.21
N LEU A 4 15.11 3.16 -4.12
CA LEU A 4 14.59 3.41 -2.78
C LEU A 4 15.31 4.56 -2.09
N SER A 5 16.34 5.11 -2.73
CA SER A 5 17.09 6.24 -2.17
C SER A 5 16.50 7.56 -2.61
N GLY A 6 16.69 8.58 -1.79
CA GLY A 6 16.22 9.92 -2.09
C GLY A 6 14.80 10.21 -1.63
N ALA A 7 14.48 11.48 -1.52
CA ALA A 7 13.15 11.94 -1.15
C ALA A 7 12.20 11.92 -2.35
N PRO A 8 10.89 11.83 -2.13
CA PRO A 8 9.93 11.98 -3.24
C PRO A 8 10.05 13.39 -3.85
N LEU A 9 9.74 13.48 -5.13
CA LEU A 9 9.65 14.77 -5.78
C LEU A 9 8.57 15.62 -5.13
N ALA A 10 8.77 16.93 -5.11
CA ALA A 10 7.78 17.84 -4.57
C ALA A 10 6.43 17.62 -5.24
N GLY A 11 5.37 17.57 -4.46
CA GLY A 11 4.03 17.36 -4.98
C GLY A 11 3.69 15.93 -5.35
N GLN A 12 4.53 14.95 -4.97
CA GLN A 12 4.25 13.55 -5.24
C GLN A 12 4.22 12.72 -3.97
N VAL A 13 3.42 11.66 -3.98
CA VAL A 13 3.28 10.71 -2.88
C VAL A 13 3.66 9.33 -3.41
N ARG A 14 4.63 8.71 -2.77
CA ARG A 14 5.04 7.34 -3.09
C ARG A 14 4.25 6.36 -2.24
N PHE A 15 3.81 5.28 -2.85
CA PHE A 15 3.19 4.17 -2.13
C PHE A 15 3.64 2.85 -2.74
N ALA A 16 3.54 1.78 -1.96
CA ALA A 16 3.98 0.44 -2.38
C ALA A 16 2.77 -0.43 -2.68
N VAL A 17 2.92 -1.32 -3.67
CA VAL A 17 1.87 -2.24 -4.06
C VAL A 17 2.45 -3.66 -4.05
N LEU A 18 1.74 -4.57 -3.38
CA LEU A 18 2.06 -6.00 -3.36
C LEU A 18 0.99 -6.74 -4.15
N THR A 19 1.40 -7.36 -5.25
CA THR A 19 0.47 -8.05 -6.14
C THR A 19 0.33 -9.53 -5.76
N PRO A 20 -0.81 -10.18 -6.12
CA PRO A 20 -0.99 -11.59 -5.82
C PRO A 20 0.06 -12.50 -6.47
N ASP A 21 0.67 -12.08 -7.56
CA ASP A 21 1.74 -12.85 -8.20
C ASP A 21 3.12 -12.62 -7.57
N GLY A 22 3.16 -11.95 -6.43
CA GLY A 22 4.39 -11.84 -5.63
C GLY A 22 5.31 -10.69 -5.99
N ARG A 23 4.83 -9.65 -6.67
CA ARG A 23 5.64 -8.49 -7.01
C ARG A 23 5.45 -7.35 -6.03
N LEU A 24 6.52 -6.63 -5.79
CA LEU A 24 6.51 -5.36 -5.08
C LEU A 24 6.76 -4.24 -6.08
N ILE A 25 5.84 -3.30 -6.18
CA ILE A 25 5.93 -2.19 -7.13
C ILE A 25 5.81 -0.89 -6.35
N ILE A 26 6.73 0.04 -6.59
CA ILE A 26 6.69 1.36 -5.98
C ILE A 26 6.07 2.32 -6.98
N HIS A 27 4.95 2.93 -6.60
CA HIS A 27 4.23 3.89 -7.41
C HIS A 27 4.42 5.30 -6.88
N SER A 28 4.30 6.28 -7.77
CA SER A 28 4.18 7.69 -7.38
C SER A 28 2.87 8.21 -7.95
N ALA A 29 2.18 9.01 -7.16
CA ALA A 29 0.96 9.69 -7.58
C ALA A 29 1.09 11.16 -7.26
N PRO A 30 0.34 12.04 -7.96
CA PRO A 30 0.31 13.43 -7.57
C PRO A 30 -0.13 13.58 -6.13
N GLY A 31 0.62 14.34 -5.36
CA GLY A 31 0.31 14.65 -3.99
C GLY A 31 -0.04 16.12 -3.85
N ARG A 32 0.12 16.66 -2.66
CA ARG A 32 -0.18 18.06 -2.42
C ARG A 32 0.97 18.95 -2.90
N ALA A 33 0.67 19.90 -3.80
CA ALA A 33 1.63 20.92 -4.20
C ALA A 33 1.59 22.13 -3.28
N SER A 34 0.39 22.45 -2.73
CA SER A 34 0.20 23.55 -1.79
C SER A 34 -1.02 23.25 -0.94
N ASP A 35 -1.21 24.04 0.13
CA ASP A 35 -2.35 23.86 1.00
C ASP A 35 -3.68 24.13 0.29
N THR A 36 -3.68 25.04 -0.67
CA THR A 36 -4.90 25.38 -1.42
C THR A 36 -5.27 24.32 -2.45
N GLU A 37 -4.32 23.47 -2.84
CA GLU A 37 -4.55 22.44 -3.85
C GLU A 37 -4.69 21.05 -3.24
N TRP A 38 -4.80 20.98 -1.94
CA TRP A 38 -4.79 19.73 -1.20
C TRP A 38 -5.89 18.76 -1.65
N GLY A 39 -7.13 19.22 -1.80
CA GLY A 39 -8.26 18.35 -2.13
C GLY A 39 -8.09 17.61 -3.45
N PRO A 40 -7.83 18.32 -4.57
CA PRO A 40 -7.65 17.67 -5.86
C PRO A 40 -6.50 16.63 -5.87
N TYR A 41 -5.40 16.94 -5.21
CA TYR A 41 -4.28 16.00 -5.18
C TYR A 41 -4.60 14.77 -4.33
N GLN A 42 -5.35 14.91 -3.24
CA GLN A 42 -5.78 13.75 -2.46
C GLN A 42 -6.74 12.87 -3.25
N GLU A 43 -7.63 13.45 -4.03
CA GLU A 43 -8.51 12.69 -4.90
C GLU A 43 -7.73 11.90 -5.96
N GLN A 44 -6.71 12.51 -6.54
CA GLN A 44 -5.86 11.85 -7.53
C GLN A 44 -5.08 10.70 -6.89
N LEU A 45 -4.55 10.90 -5.69
CA LEU A 45 -3.86 9.85 -4.96
C LEU A 45 -4.81 8.68 -4.70
N TRP A 46 -6.00 8.95 -4.20
CA TRP A 46 -6.97 7.91 -3.91
C TRP A 46 -7.42 7.18 -5.16
N ALA A 47 -7.58 7.88 -6.28
CA ALA A 47 -7.90 7.23 -7.55
C ALA A 47 -6.78 6.27 -7.97
N ALA A 48 -5.52 6.66 -7.80
CA ALA A 48 -4.39 5.80 -8.13
C ALA A 48 -4.34 4.57 -7.23
N VAL A 49 -4.56 4.74 -5.92
CA VAL A 49 -4.57 3.60 -4.99
C VAL A 49 -5.72 2.65 -5.32
N ARG A 50 -6.92 3.18 -5.57
CA ARG A 50 -8.09 2.35 -5.91
C ARG A 50 -7.89 1.59 -7.20
N ALA A 51 -7.27 2.20 -8.20
CA ALA A 51 -7.03 1.53 -9.48
C ALA A 51 -6.17 0.28 -9.29
N GLU A 52 -5.25 0.29 -8.33
CA GLU A 52 -4.41 -0.86 -8.04
C GLU A 52 -5.11 -1.88 -7.15
N VAL A 53 -5.79 -1.42 -6.12
CA VAL A 53 -6.31 -2.27 -5.05
C VAL A 53 -7.65 -2.90 -5.44
N ASP A 54 -8.55 -2.13 -6.03
CA ASP A 54 -9.85 -2.65 -6.43
C ASP A 54 -10.33 -2.03 -7.75
N PRO A 55 -9.88 -2.59 -8.87
CA PRO A 55 -10.31 -2.12 -10.19
C PRO A 55 -11.81 -2.35 -10.44
N HIS A 56 -12.48 -3.14 -9.60
CA HIS A 56 -13.92 -3.36 -9.72
C HIS A 56 -14.73 -2.22 -9.09
N GLY A 57 -14.08 -1.26 -8.44
CA GLY A 57 -14.74 -0.07 -7.93
C GLY A 57 -15.43 -0.23 -6.58
N GLY A 58 -15.07 -1.26 -5.82
CA GLY A 58 -15.61 -1.47 -4.48
C GLY A 58 -14.96 -0.58 -3.43
N ASP A 59 -15.41 -0.72 -2.20
CA ASP A 59 -14.87 0.00 -1.06
C ASP A 59 -13.48 -0.52 -0.70
N ILE A 60 -12.66 0.39 -0.17
CA ILE A 60 -11.30 0.09 0.28
C ILE A 60 -11.25 0.25 1.79
N ASN A 61 -10.67 -0.73 2.45
CA ASN A 61 -10.46 -0.72 3.89
C ASN A 61 -9.00 -0.46 4.23
N GLY A 62 -8.74 0.03 5.45
CA GLY A 62 -7.40 0.33 5.94
C GLY A 62 -7.03 -0.49 7.15
N ILE A 63 -5.77 -0.88 7.24
CA ILE A 63 -5.22 -1.62 8.38
C ILE A 63 -4.00 -0.87 8.87
N GLU A 64 -3.95 -0.55 10.16
CA GLU A 64 -2.79 0.10 10.76
C GLU A 64 -1.59 -0.85 10.75
N LEU A 65 -0.45 -0.31 10.37
CA LEU A 65 0.84 -0.99 10.42
C LEU A 65 1.76 -0.22 11.36
N HIS A 66 2.88 -0.83 11.73
CA HIS A 66 3.92 -0.15 12.50
C HIS A 66 4.63 0.91 11.65
N ASN A 67 5.39 1.77 12.31
CA ASN A 67 6.30 2.74 11.67
C ASN A 67 5.59 3.76 10.78
N GLY A 68 4.37 4.16 11.16
CA GLY A 68 3.68 5.23 10.45
C GLY A 68 3.16 4.83 9.08
N MET A 69 2.77 3.59 8.92
CA MET A 69 2.24 3.09 7.66
C MET A 69 0.83 2.52 7.82
N ARG A 70 0.13 2.39 6.71
CA ARG A 70 -1.20 1.80 6.67
C ARG A 70 -1.34 0.98 5.39
N ALA A 71 -1.94 -0.20 5.52
CA ALA A 71 -2.27 -1.02 4.35
C ALA A 71 -3.68 -0.69 3.85
N LYS A 72 -3.86 -0.74 2.53
CA LYS A 72 -5.16 -0.54 1.89
C LYS A 72 -5.50 -1.78 1.08
N LEU A 73 -6.68 -2.32 1.31
CA LEU A 73 -7.17 -3.53 0.65
C LEU A 73 -8.62 -3.31 0.22
N ALA A 74 -9.06 -4.05 -0.78
CA ALA A 74 -10.48 -4.06 -1.12
C ALA A 74 -11.27 -4.65 0.06
N ASP A 75 -12.35 -3.99 0.45
CA ASP A 75 -13.18 -4.46 1.55
C ASP A 75 -13.71 -5.87 1.27
N ALA A 76 -14.15 -6.12 0.04
CA ALA A 76 -14.63 -7.44 -0.36
C ALA A 76 -13.54 -8.51 -0.31
N ALA A 77 -12.28 -8.15 -0.50
CA ALA A 77 -11.17 -9.10 -0.41
C ALA A 77 -10.86 -9.54 1.02
N MET A 78 -11.32 -8.77 2.01
CA MET A 78 -11.17 -9.13 3.41
C MET A 78 -12.20 -10.14 3.87
N ALA A 79 -13.30 -10.28 3.13
CA ALA A 79 -14.34 -11.25 3.45
C ALA A 79 -13.91 -12.63 2.96
N ALA A 80 -13.85 -13.59 3.88
CA ALA A 80 -13.40 -14.95 3.56
C ALA A 80 -14.32 -15.69 2.58
N THR A 81 -15.46 -15.11 2.26
CA THR A 81 -16.49 -15.75 1.46
C THR A 81 -16.55 -15.27 0.01
N THR A 82 -15.56 -14.51 -0.45
CA THR A 82 -15.56 -13.96 -1.81
C THR A 82 -14.42 -14.54 -2.65
N PRO A 83 -14.36 -15.86 -2.83
CA PRO A 83 -13.35 -16.44 -3.72
C PRO A 83 -13.70 -16.10 -5.17
N GLY A 84 -12.69 -15.98 -6.00
CA GLY A 84 -12.87 -15.81 -7.42
C GLY A 84 -12.57 -14.42 -7.96
N HIS A 85 -12.84 -13.37 -7.20
CA HIS A 85 -12.52 -12.01 -7.62
C HIS A 85 -11.15 -11.55 -7.11
N TYR A 86 -10.68 -12.15 -6.01
CA TYR A 86 -9.44 -11.74 -5.36
C TYR A 86 -8.58 -12.96 -5.12
N LEU A 87 -7.49 -13.04 -5.85
CA LEU A 87 -6.55 -14.18 -5.74
C LEU A 87 -5.81 -14.13 -4.40
N PRO A 88 -5.43 -15.29 -3.85
CA PRO A 88 -4.59 -15.30 -2.65
C PRO A 88 -3.30 -14.52 -2.87
N ASN A 89 -2.87 -13.81 -1.83
CA ASN A 89 -1.65 -13.01 -1.86
C ASN A 89 -0.75 -13.41 -0.68
N PRO A 90 -0.04 -14.54 -0.80
CA PRO A 90 0.76 -15.05 0.31
C PRO A 90 1.92 -14.14 0.69
N VAL A 91 2.50 -13.43 -0.27
CA VAL A 91 3.59 -12.50 0.03
C VAL A 91 3.07 -11.34 0.87
N ALA A 92 1.95 -10.74 0.49
CA ALA A 92 1.36 -9.67 1.29
C ALA A 92 0.95 -10.16 2.68
N SER A 93 0.47 -11.39 2.79
CA SER A 93 0.11 -11.97 4.09
C SER A 93 1.31 -11.98 5.04
N VAL A 94 2.48 -12.38 4.55
CA VAL A 94 3.71 -12.40 5.36
C VAL A 94 4.21 -10.98 5.64
N VAL A 95 4.22 -10.13 4.62
CA VAL A 95 4.70 -8.75 4.77
C VAL A 95 3.87 -8.00 5.81
N LEU A 96 2.55 -8.06 5.73
CA LEU A 96 1.70 -7.36 6.70
C LEU A 96 1.86 -7.93 8.10
N ALA A 97 1.95 -9.25 8.26
CA ALA A 97 2.19 -9.84 9.56
C ALA A 97 3.52 -9.37 10.17
N SER A 98 4.52 -9.13 9.33
CA SER A 98 5.82 -8.61 9.78
C SER A 98 5.77 -7.15 10.16
N LEU A 99 4.73 -6.42 9.76
CA LEU A 99 4.59 -4.99 9.99
C LEU A 99 3.54 -4.65 11.05
N GLY A 100 3.06 -5.62 11.82
CA GLY A 100 2.25 -5.35 12.99
C GLY A 100 0.97 -6.15 13.17
N PRO A 101 0.09 -6.25 12.17
CA PRO A 101 -1.19 -6.96 12.35
C PRO A 101 -1.01 -8.44 12.65
N PRO A 102 -1.98 -9.08 13.30
CA PRO A 102 -1.95 -10.54 13.46
C PRO A 102 -1.88 -11.24 12.11
N PRO A 103 -1.19 -12.39 12.04
CA PRO A 103 -1.12 -13.16 10.79
C PRO A 103 -2.52 -13.52 10.28
N THR A 104 -2.80 -13.15 9.05
CA THR A 104 -4.08 -13.41 8.40
C THR A 104 -3.82 -13.64 6.92
N ALA A 105 -4.50 -14.60 6.33
CA ALA A 105 -4.43 -14.81 4.89
C ALA A 105 -5.06 -13.61 4.17
N ARG A 106 -4.30 -13.00 3.26
CA ARG A 106 -4.75 -11.85 2.50
C ARG A 106 -5.02 -12.24 1.06
N HIS A 107 -5.96 -11.55 0.43
CA HIS A 107 -6.36 -11.78 -0.95
C HIS A 107 -6.35 -10.46 -1.70
N GLY A 108 -6.07 -10.53 -2.98
CA GLY A 108 -6.04 -9.35 -3.84
C GLY A 108 -4.78 -8.52 -3.66
N THR A 109 -4.74 -7.41 -4.39
CA THR A 109 -3.64 -6.47 -4.34
C THR A 109 -3.71 -5.65 -3.05
N VAL A 110 -2.57 -5.45 -2.42
CA VAL A 110 -2.45 -4.67 -1.18
C VAL A 110 -1.56 -3.46 -1.46
N ALA A 111 -2.03 -2.28 -1.11
CA ALA A 111 -1.21 -1.06 -1.17
C ALA A 111 -0.78 -0.67 0.24
N ILE A 112 0.44 -0.15 0.38
CA ILE A 112 0.95 0.38 1.64
C ILE A 112 1.24 1.85 1.42
N VAL A 113 0.65 2.68 2.26
CA VAL A 113 0.77 4.15 2.22
C VAL A 113 1.28 4.65 3.57
N GLY A 114 1.77 5.89 3.60
CA GLY A 114 2.06 6.56 4.87
C GLY A 114 0.77 6.89 5.60
N THR A 115 0.85 7.05 6.92
CA THR A 115 -0.31 7.46 7.69
C THR A 115 -0.68 8.90 7.40
N GLU A 116 -1.85 9.31 7.84
CA GLU A 116 -2.33 10.67 7.68
C GLU A 116 -1.56 11.63 8.59
N ASP A 117 -1.33 12.84 8.09
CA ASP A 117 -0.75 13.91 8.90
C ASP A 117 -1.82 14.57 9.77
N ASP A 118 -1.45 15.65 10.49
CA ASP A 118 -2.36 16.34 11.40
C ASP A 118 -3.61 16.90 10.71
N GLN A 119 -3.55 17.06 9.40
CA GLN A 119 -4.66 17.61 8.62
C GLN A 119 -5.41 16.51 7.86
N GLY A 120 -5.17 15.24 8.17
CA GLY A 120 -5.86 14.12 7.56
C GLY A 120 -5.39 13.80 6.15
N ARG A 121 -4.18 14.23 5.77
CA ARG A 121 -3.64 14.00 4.43
C ARG A 121 -2.72 12.78 4.46
N THR A 122 -2.92 11.87 3.50
CA THR A 122 -2.05 10.70 3.36
C THR A 122 -0.65 11.16 2.97
N THR A 123 0.35 10.68 3.72
CA THR A 123 1.73 11.06 3.49
C THR A 123 2.42 10.08 2.55
N SER A 124 3.48 10.56 1.90
CA SER A 124 4.34 9.71 1.09
C SER A 124 5.13 8.74 1.98
N LEU A 125 5.37 7.52 1.50
CA LEU A 125 6.31 6.65 2.17
C LEU A 125 7.70 7.28 2.14
N THR A 126 8.37 7.27 3.29
CA THR A 126 9.74 7.75 3.40
C THR A 126 10.70 6.70 2.85
N THR A 127 11.93 7.11 2.60
CA THR A 127 12.98 6.17 2.18
C THR A 127 13.17 5.06 3.21
N HIS A 128 13.14 5.41 4.50
CA HIS A 128 13.27 4.43 5.58
C HIS A 128 12.11 3.42 5.56
N GLN A 129 10.89 3.89 5.37
CA GLN A 129 9.72 3.00 5.28
C GLN A 129 9.81 2.08 4.06
N LEU A 130 10.24 2.60 2.92
CA LEU A 130 10.43 1.79 1.71
C LEU A 130 11.52 0.74 1.90
N GLU A 131 12.60 1.08 2.58
CA GLU A 131 13.65 0.10 2.90
C GLU A 131 13.12 -1.02 3.80
N LEU A 132 12.32 -0.66 4.80
CA LEU A 132 11.70 -1.66 5.67
C LEU A 132 10.76 -2.58 4.91
N ILE A 133 9.89 -2.03 4.09
CA ILE A 133 8.99 -2.82 3.24
C ILE A 133 9.79 -3.77 2.35
N ASN A 134 10.82 -3.26 1.70
CA ASN A 134 11.65 -4.07 0.82
C ASN A 134 12.36 -5.19 1.58
N HIS A 135 12.81 -4.92 2.79
CA HIS A 135 13.47 -5.92 3.63
C HIS A 135 12.51 -7.07 3.97
N VAL A 136 11.32 -6.75 4.49
CA VAL A 136 10.36 -7.81 4.84
C VAL A 136 9.82 -8.52 3.59
N TYR A 137 9.70 -7.80 2.48
CA TYR A 137 9.31 -8.39 1.20
C TYR A 137 10.32 -9.44 0.74
N ARG A 138 11.61 -9.12 0.83
CA ARG A 138 12.67 -10.07 0.45
C ARG A 138 12.63 -11.31 1.32
N LEU A 139 12.44 -11.13 2.63
CA LEU A 139 12.32 -12.27 3.54
C LEU A 139 11.12 -13.14 3.16
N ALA A 140 10.00 -12.52 2.84
CA ALA A 140 8.78 -13.24 2.47
C ALA A 140 8.97 -14.06 1.18
N THR A 141 9.69 -13.50 0.20
CA THR A 141 9.91 -14.19 -1.08
C THR A 141 11.02 -15.23 -1.04
N GLN A 142 11.92 -15.14 -0.06
CA GLN A 142 12.99 -16.12 0.10
C GLN A 142 12.56 -17.32 0.94
N THR A 143 11.44 -17.23 1.64
CA THR A 143 10.95 -18.32 2.47
C THR A 143 10.25 -19.34 1.60
N PRO A 144 10.61 -20.64 1.69
CA PRO A 144 9.91 -21.68 0.93
C PRO A 144 8.44 -21.71 1.31
N GLN A 145 7.61 -21.83 0.30
CA GLN A 145 6.15 -21.89 0.49
C GLN A 145 5.71 -23.32 0.78
#